data_f96f32ce39a66f4328a4168693b19d03
#
_entry.id   f96f32ce39a66f4328a4168693b19d03
#
_cell.length_a   1.000
_cell.length_b   1.000
_cell.length_c   1.000
_cell.angle_alpha   90.00
_cell.angle_beta   90.00
_cell.angle_gamma   90.00
#
_symmetry.space_group_name_H-M   'P 1'
#
loop_
_entity.id
_entity.type
_entity.pdbx_description
1 polymer ?
#
loop_
_entity_poly.entity_id
_entity_poly.type
_entity_poly.pdbx_seq_one_letter_code
_entity_poly.pdbx_strand_id
1 'polypeptide(L)'
;ALSSAASDVYKRQVRSINTSLKEGKLVPDVPIGLQALFRSSVQPYMISWYTYNPQEIIKKLKVPVLILQGDKDMQVSVKDAELLKRSQPSADYHLIGNMNHLMKTCDTMDQQKQMATYTDPALPLHKDVLILIEKFVSKP
;
A
#
# COMPACT_ATOMS: atom_id res chain seq x y z
N ALA A 1 -14.35 22.27 16.23
CA ALA A 1 -15.64 21.60 15.98
C ALA A 1 -15.97 21.52 14.48
N LEU A 2 -15.86 22.63 13.72
CA LEU A 2 -16.12 22.64 12.26
C LEU A 2 -15.12 21.77 11.47
N SER A 3 -13.85 21.76 11.86
CA SER A 3 -12.81 20.93 11.24
C SER A 3 -13.05 19.44 11.45
N SER A 4 -13.52 19.02 12.64
CA SER A 4 -13.83 17.61 12.90
C SER A 4 -15.07 17.15 12.13
N ALA A 5 -16.13 17.96 12.06
CA ALA A 5 -17.33 17.65 11.33
C ALA A 5 -17.08 17.54 9.81
N ALA A 6 -16.29 18.44 9.23
CA ALA A 6 -15.88 18.37 7.82
C ALA A 6 -15.05 17.11 7.54
N SER A 7 -14.14 16.74 8.44
CA SER A 7 -13.36 15.50 8.36
C SER A 7 -14.26 14.26 8.39
N ASP A 8 -15.31 14.26 9.23
CA ASP A 8 -16.25 13.14 9.34
C ASP A 8 -17.17 13.00 8.14
N VAL A 9 -17.59 14.13 7.54
CA VAL A 9 -18.33 14.13 6.25
C VAL A 9 -17.46 13.52 5.16
N TYR A 10 -16.23 13.98 5.02
CA TYR A 10 -15.27 13.46 4.05
C TYR A 10 -15.08 11.94 4.21
N LYS A 11 -14.80 11.47 5.42
CA LYS A 11 -14.63 10.04 5.70
C LYS A 11 -15.86 9.21 5.35
N ARG A 12 -17.06 9.73 5.64
CA ARG A 12 -18.32 9.06 5.28
C ARG A 12 -18.49 8.96 3.77
N GLN A 13 -18.23 10.03 3.03
CA GLN A 13 -18.29 10.03 1.57
C GLN A 13 -17.30 9.03 0.96
N VAL A 14 -16.05 9.02 1.41
CA VAL A 14 -15.05 8.06 0.96
C VAL A 14 -15.50 6.61 1.23
N ARG A 15 -16.03 6.34 2.41
CA ARG A 15 -16.53 4.99 2.75
C ARG A 15 -17.72 4.59 1.87
N SER A 16 -18.68 5.49 1.64
CA SER A 16 -19.85 5.22 0.80
C SER A 16 -19.44 4.89 -0.63
N ILE A 17 -18.55 5.70 -1.23
CA ILE A 17 -18.03 5.46 -2.58
C ILE A 17 -17.30 4.11 -2.64
N ASN A 18 -16.39 3.85 -1.72
CA ASN A 18 -15.66 2.58 -1.67
C ASN A 18 -16.61 1.37 -1.54
N THR A 19 -17.67 1.47 -0.75
CA THR A 19 -18.66 0.40 -0.62
C THR A 19 -19.35 0.13 -1.96
N SER A 20 -19.82 1.17 -2.66
CA SER A 20 -20.42 1.03 -3.99
C SER A 20 -19.47 0.38 -4.99
N LEU A 21 -18.20 0.84 -5.03
CA LEU A 21 -17.21 0.29 -5.95
C LEU A 21 -16.85 -1.18 -5.63
N LYS A 22 -16.81 -1.56 -4.36
CA LYS A 22 -16.65 -2.97 -3.93
C LYS A 22 -17.80 -3.86 -4.38
N GLU A 23 -19.01 -3.30 -4.50
CA GLU A 23 -20.19 -3.98 -5.05
C GLU A 23 -20.25 -3.97 -6.58
N GLY A 24 -19.22 -3.43 -7.24
CA GLY A 24 -19.16 -3.32 -8.71
C GLY A 24 -20.02 -2.19 -9.27
N LYS A 25 -20.49 -1.26 -8.41
CA LYS A 25 -21.37 -0.16 -8.81
C LYS A 25 -20.58 1.13 -9.04
N LEU A 26 -20.77 1.76 -10.20
CA LEU A 26 -20.20 3.07 -10.49
C LEU A 26 -20.94 4.17 -9.71
N VAL A 27 -20.18 5.19 -9.31
CA VAL A 27 -20.68 6.39 -8.61
C VAL A 27 -20.50 7.59 -9.54
N PRO A 28 -21.53 8.02 -10.29
CA PRO A 28 -21.40 9.12 -11.26
C PRO A 28 -21.16 10.47 -10.58
N ASP A 29 -21.84 10.73 -9.46
CA ASP A 29 -21.85 12.02 -8.77
C ASP A 29 -20.80 12.04 -7.63
N VAL A 30 -19.53 12.07 -8.00
CA VAL A 30 -18.45 12.18 -7.04
C VAL A 30 -18.24 13.64 -6.63
N PRO A 31 -18.26 13.97 -5.32
CA PRO A 31 -17.96 15.31 -4.83
C PRO A 31 -16.62 15.85 -5.37
N ILE A 32 -16.58 17.16 -5.68
CA ILE A 32 -15.44 17.79 -6.35
C ILE A 32 -14.12 17.56 -5.60
N GLY A 33 -14.13 17.60 -4.27
CA GLY A 33 -12.96 17.33 -3.43
C GLY A 33 -12.48 15.88 -3.45
N LEU A 34 -13.28 14.94 -4.01
CA LEU A 34 -12.96 13.52 -4.13
C LEU A 34 -12.66 13.09 -5.57
N GLN A 35 -12.79 13.99 -6.54
CA GLN A 35 -12.56 13.71 -7.97
C GLN A 35 -11.13 13.19 -8.25
N ALA A 36 -10.13 13.69 -7.53
CA ALA A 36 -8.75 13.24 -7.68
C ALA A 36 -8.60 11.72 -7.43
N LEU A 37 -9.41 11.16 -6.51
CA LEU A 37 -9.36 9.76 -6.11
C LEU A 37 -10.38 8.89 -6.86
N PHE A 38 -11.59 9.41 -7.10
CA PHE A 38 -12.74 8.61 -7.52
C PHE A 38 -13.38 9.06 -8.84
N ARG A 39 -12.66 9.85 -9.67
CA ARG A 39 -13.18 10.25 -10.97
C ARG A 39 -13.67 9.05 -11.79
N SER A 40 -14.68 9.23 -12.60
CA SER A 40 -15.34 8.16 -13.34
C SER A 40 -14.39 7.25 -14.14
N SER A 41 -13.33 7.81 -14.71
CA SER A 41 -12.33 7.06 -15.47
C SER A 41 -11.49 6.06 -14.63
N VAL A 42 -11.39 6.27 -13.31
CA VAL A 42 -10.62 5.40 -12.40
C VAL A 42 -11.49 4.30 -11.78
N GLN A 43 -12.79 4.52 -11.70
CA GLN A 43 -13.71 3.61 -11.00
C GLN A 43 -13.72 2.17 -11.55
N PRO A 44 -13.73 1.92 -12.87
CA PRO A 44 -13.66 0.55 -13.41
C PRO A 44 -12.39 -0.19 -12.96
N TYR A 45 -11.27 0.51 -12.89
CA TYR A 45 -10.00 -0.02 -12.40
C TYR A 45 -10.08 -0.36 -10.91
N MET A 46 -10.64 0.53 -10.08
CA MET A 46 -10.84 0.27 -8.66
C MET A 46 -11.78 -0.92 -8.42
N ILE A 47 -12.89 -1.02 -9.18
CA ILE A 47 -13.81 -2.16 -9.12
C ILE A 47 -13.04 -3.46 -9.41
N SER A 48 -12.22 -3.48 -10.46
CA SER A 48 -11.36 -4.62 -10.79
C SER A 48 -10.43 -4.98 -9.62
N TRP A 49 -9.81 -4.01 -8.96
CA TRP A 49 -8.96 -4.25 -7.80
C TRP A 49 -9.70 -4.91 -6.64
N TYR A 50 -10.91 -4.45 -6.34
CA TYR A 50 -11.69 -5.00 -5.23
C TYR A 50 -12.15 -6.44 -5.42
N THR A 51 -12.05 -7.00 -6.63
CA THR A 51 -12.33 -8.41 -6.86
C THR A 51 -11.22 -9.34 -6.35
N TYR A 52 -10.02 -8.81 -6.12
CA TYR A 52 -8.86 -9.59 -5.71
C TYR A 52 -8.67 -9.56 -4.19
N ASN A 53 -8.50 -10.75 -3.61
CA ASN A 53 -8.03 -10.90 -2.23
C ASN A 53 -6.55 -11.33 -2.26
N PRO A 54 -5.60 -10.44 -1.90
CA PRO A 54 -4.18 -10.77 -1.95
C PRO A 54 -3.78 -11.97 -1.11
N GLN A 55 -4.44 -12.17 0.04
CA GLN A 55 -4.19 -13.32 0.92
C GLN A 55 -4.58 -14.64 0.26
N GLU A 56 -5.71 -14.68 -0.46
CA GLU A 56 -6.14 -15.87 -1.18
C GLU A 56 -5.31 -16.13 -2.44
N ILE A 57 -4.78 -15.07 -3.05
CA ILE A 57 -3.93 -15.19 -4.24
C ILE A 57 -2.56 -15.73 -3.86
N ILE A 58 -1.92 -15.15 -2.84
CA ILE A 58 -0.56 -15.54 -2.43
C ILE A 58 -0.49 -17.01 -1.99
N LYS A 59 -1.54 -17.53 -1.35
CA LYS A 59 -1.65 -18.96 -0.98
C LYS A 59 -1.51 -19.91 -2.16
N LYS A 60 -1.92 -19.46 -3.35
CA LYS A 60 -1.94 -20.29 -4.57
C LYS A 60 -0.61 -20.30 -5.31
N LEU A 61 0.31 -19.41 -4.94
CA LEU A 61 1.61 -19.33 -5.59
C LEU A 61 2.45 -20.58 -5.25
N LYS A 62 3.00 -21.19 -6.29
CA LYS A 62 3.87 -22.38 -6.20
C LYS A 62 5.34 -22.04 -6.39
N VAL A 63 5.63 -20.78 -6.65
CA VAL A 63 6.98 -20.24 -6.79
C VAL A 63 7.47 -19.70 -5.46
N PRO A 64 8.79 -19.59 -5.24
CA PRO A 64 9.35 -18.89 -4.09
C PRO A 64 8.81 -17.44 -4.02
N VAL A 65 8.53 -16.97 -2.83
CA VAL A 65 7.99 -15.63 -2.58
C VAL A 65 8.88 -14.89 -1.59
N LEU A 66 9.27 -13.67 -1.94
CA LEU A 66 9.95 -12.74 -1.05
C LEU A 66 9.00 -11.58 -0.72
N ILE A 67 8.84 -11.27 0.57
CA ILE A 67 8.07 -10.15 1.07
C ILE A 67 9.02 -9.21 1.79
N LEU A 68 9.18 -7.99 1.27
CA LEU A 68 9.96 -6.93 1.91
C LEU A 68 9.00 -5.83 2.37
N GLN A 69 9.07 -5.44 3.64
CA GLN A 69 8.25 -4.39 4.22
C GLN A 69 9.11 -3.42 5.02
N GLY A 70 8.92 -2.13 4.82
CA GLY A 70 9.51 -1.09 5.66
C GLY A 70 8.68 -0.83 6.91
N ASP A 71 9.33 -0.65 8.07
CA ASP A 71 8.64 -0.28 9.31
C ASP A 71 8.18 1.18 9.35
N LYS A 72 8.66 2.00 8.40
CA LYS A 72 8.28 3.41 8.21
C LYS A 72 7.44 3.63 6.94
N ASP A 73 6.86 2.57 6.39
CA ASP A 73 5.95 2.68 5.27
C ASP A 73 4.63 3.33 5.70
N MET A 74 4.33 4.52 5.15
CA MET A 74 3.10 5.27 5.43
C MET A 74 1.94 4.87 4.52
N GLN A 75 2.18 4.12 3.46
CA GLN A 75 1.17 3.74 2.47
C GLN A 75 0.65 2.32 2.71
N VAL A 76 1.53 1.38 3.03
CA VAL A 76 1.20 -0.01 3.31
C VAL A 76 1.65 -0.36 4.72
N SER A 77 0.74 -0.85 5.53
CA SER A 77 1.04 -1.16 6.92
C SER A 77 1.84 -2.47 7.07
N VAL A 78 2.67 -2.54 8.11
CA VAL A 78 3.36 -3.79 8.49
C VAL A 78 2.37 -4.95 8.63
N LYS A 79 1.16 -4.67 9.15
CA LYS A 79 0.09 -5.66 9.31
C LYS A 79 -0.32 -6.31 7.98
N ASP A 80 -0.33 -5.55 6.88
CA ASP A 80 -0.68 -6.10 5.56
C ASP A 80 0.36 -7.12 5.10
N ALA A 81 1.65 -6.81 5.26
CA ALA A 81 2.73 -7.74 4.96
C ALA A 81 2.71 -9.00 5.86
N GLU A 82 2.40 -8.82 7.15
CA GLU A 82 2.21 -9.95 8.08
C GLU A 82 1.03 -10.84 7.69
N LEU A 83 -0.07 -10.28 7.19
CA LEU A 83 -1.21 -11.04 6.68
C LEU A 83 -0.82 -11.87 5.46
N LEU A 84 -0.01 -11.32 4.54
CA LEU A 84 0.53 -12.06 3.41
C LEU A 84 1.45 -13.19 3.87
N LYS A 85 2.36 -12.92 4.82
CA LYS A 85 3.26 -13.95 5.39
C LYS A 85 2.47 -15.07 6.07
N ARG A 86 1.43 -14.76 6.83
CA ARG A 86 0.56 -15.77 7.44
C ARG A 86 -0.17 -16.61 6.40
N SER A 87 -0.56 -15.99 5.29
CA SER A 87 -1.26 -16.66 4.19
C SER A 87 -0.34 -17.54 3.35
N GLN A 88 0.95 -17.23 3.29
CA GLN A 88 1.99 -18.02 2.61
C GLN A 88 3.17 -18.26 3.57
N PRO A 89 3.07 -19.27 4.45
CA PRO A 89 4.08 -19.53 5.47
C PRO A 89 5.49 -19.82 4.92
N SER A 90 5.59 -20.30 3.69
CA SER A 90 6.86 -20.56 3.01
C SER A 90 7.51 -19.30 2.43
N ALA A 91 6.80 -18.16 2.35
CA ALA A 91 7.39 -16.91 1.87
C ALA A 91 8.57 -16.48 2.78
N ASP A 92 9.63 -15.98 2.17
CA ASP A 92 10.71 -15.32 2.89
C ASP A 92 10.26 -13.90 3.24
N TYR A 93 10.18 -13.56 4.53
CA TYR A 93 9.64 -12.28 4.99
C TYR A 93 10.67 -11.49 5.78
N HIS A 94 10.88 -10.24 5.40
CA HIS A 94 11.78 -9.32 6.07
C HIS A 94 11.08 -7.98 6.36
N LEU A 95 11.03 -7.63 7.65
CA LEU A 95 10.69 -6.29 8.10
C LEU A 95 11.99 -5.48 8.18
N ILE A 96 12.12 -4.44 7.36
CA ILE A 96 13.33 -3.61 7.26
C ILE A 96 13.12 -2.34 8.08
N GLY A 97 13.95 -2.19 9.11
CA GLY A 97 13.92 -1.01 9.98
C GLY A 97 14.34 0.26 9.24
N ASN A 98 13.68 1.39 9.54
CA ASN A 98 13.94 2.68 8.92
C ASN A 98 13.83 2.68 7.38
N MET A 99 12.96 1.86 6.83
CA MET A 99 12.66 1.84 5.41
C MET A 99 11.22 2.34 5.17
N ASN A 100 11.06 3.24 4.20
CA ASN A 100 9.76 3.74 3.76
C ASN A 100 9.21 3.00 2.53
N HIS A 101 8.06 3.45 2.02
CA HIS A 101 7.38 2.86 0.85
C HIS A 101 8.23 2.88 -0.43
N LEU A 102 9.10 3.87 -0.61
CA LEU A 102 10.02 3.96 -1.75
C LEU A 102 11.27 3.08 -1.61
N MET A 103 11.30 2.21 -0.59
CA MET A 103 12.48 1.41 -0.25
C MET A 103 13.72 2.28 0.05
N LYS A 104 13.53 3.51 0.51
CA LYS A 104 14.59 4.43 0.91
C LYS A 104 14.71 4.48 2.42
N THR A 105 15.91 4.82 2.91
CA THR A 105 16.13 5.03 4.35
C THR A 105 15.33 6.25 4.82
N CYS A 106 14.48 6.05 5.81
CA CYS A 106 13.71 7.09 6.49
C CYS A 106 13.39 6.62 7.91
N ASP A 107 13.85 7.33 8.91
CA ASP A 107 13.76 6.94 10.33
C ASP A 107 12.50 7.48 11.05
N THR A 108 11.60 8.13 10.32
CA THR A 108 10.48 8.87 10.89
C THR A 108 9.16 8.59 10.17
N MET A 109 8.05 8.76 10.91
CA MET A 109 6.69 8.78 10.35
C MET A 109 6.17 10.23 10.10
N ASP A 110 7.04 11.24 10.27
CA ASP A 110 6.68 12.62 9.94
C ASP A 110 6.40 12.78 8.44
N GLN A 111 5.22 13.28 8.10
CA GLN A 111 4.75 13.35 6.72
C GLN A 111 5.65 14.21 5.81
N GLN A 112 6.13 15.34 6.31
CA GLN A 112 6.96 16.25 5.51
C GLN A 112 8.31 15.62 5.19
N LYS A 113 8.94 14.99 6.19
CA LYS A 113 10.21 14.29 6.01
C LYS A 113 10.06 13.06 5.09
N GLN A 114 8.98 12.32 5.23
CA GLN A 114 8.64 11.23 4.32
C GLN A 114 8.50 11.73 2.88
N MET A 115 7.71 12.80 2.66
CA MET A 115 7.50 13.37 1.32
C MET A 115 8.79 13.89 0.68
N ALA A 116 9.73 14.42 1.46
CA ALA A 116 11.04 14.84 0.95
C ALA A 116 11.80 13.70 0.28
N THR A 117 11.66 12.45 0.75
CA THR A 117 12.32 11.29 0.13
C THR A 117 11.76 10.96 -1.26
N TYR A 118 10.52 11.39 -1.59
CA TYR A 118 9.87 11.14 -2.87
C TYR A 118 10.41 12.02 -3.99
N THR A 119 10.89 13.20 -3.64
CA THR A 119 11.37 14.21 -4.60
C THR A 119 12.88 14.27 -4.73
N ASP A 120 13.62 13.53 -3.91
CA ASP A 120 15.08 13.46 -3.95
C ASP A 120 15.55 12.22 -4.73
N PRO A 121 15.96 12.38 -6.00
CA PRO A 121 16.45 11.27 -6.81
C PRO A 121 17.86 10.80 -6.39
N ALA A 122 18.60 11.60 -5.61
CA ALA A 122 19.94 11.26 -5.14
C ALA A 122 19.93 10.30 -3.94
N LEU A 123 18.79 10.18 -3.22
CA LEU A 123 18.67 9.23 -2.12
C LEU A 123 18.70 7.80 -2.64
N PRO A 124 19.67 6.97 -2.21
CA PRO A 124 19.77 5.59 -2.62
C PRO A 124 18.66 4.73 -2.01
N LEU A 125 18.46 3.54 -2.55
CA LEU A 125 17.67 2.50 -1.90
C LEU A 125 18.28 2.14 -0.54
N HIS A 126 17.43 1.67 0.37
CA HIS A 126 17.90 1.12 1.63
C HIS A 126 18.88 -0.04 1.38
N LYS A 127 20.02 -0.03 2.07
CA LYS A 127 21.14 -0.96 1.84
C LYS A 127 20.73 -2.44 1.85
N ASP A 128 19.76 -2.81 2.69
CA ASP A 128 19.36 -4.21 2.86
C ASP A 128 18.46 -4.72 1.72
N VAL A 129 17.83 -3.83 0.94
CA VAL A 129 16.90 -4.23 -0.13
C VAL A 129 17.59 -5.08 -1.18
N LEU A 130 18.68 -4.58 -1.75
CA LEU A 130 19.44 -5.29 -2.79
C LEU A 130 20.07 -6.58 -2.25
N ILE A 131 20.61 -6.54 -1.03
CA ILE A 131 21.22 -7.70 -0.37
C ILE A 131 20.18 -8.84 -0.20
N LEU A 132 18.98 -8.50 0.25
CA LEU A 132 17.91 -9.48 0.47
C LEU A 132 17.38 -10.05 -0.85
N ILE A 133 17.22 -9.21 -1.87
CA ILE A 133 16.82 -9.66 -3.21
C ILE A 133 17.92 -10.58 -3.79
N GLU A 134 19.18 -10.18 -3.76
CA GLU A 134 20.29 -10.99 -4.25
C GLU A 134 20.34 -12.36 -3.57
N LYS A 135 20.26 -12.38 -2.25
CA LYS A 135 20.22 -13.64 -1.48
C LYS A 135 19.02 -14.52 -1.87
N PHE A 136 17.87 -13.90 -2.14
CA PHE A 136 16.67 -14.64 -2.49
C PHE A 136 16.78 -15.27 -3.88
N VAL A 137 17.22 -14.51 -4.88
CA VAL A 137 17.30 -15.01 -6.28
C VAL A 137 18.49 -15.94 -6.51
N SER A 138 19.51 -15.89 -5.65
CA SER A 138 20.67 -16.79 -5.72
C SER A 138 20.45 -18.13 -5.01
N LYS A 139 19.29 -18.34 -4.39
CA LYS A 139 18.95 -19.66 -3.84
C LYS A 139 18.77 -20.66 -4.99
N PRO A 140 19.39 -21.85 -4.89
CA PRO A 140 19.26 -22.91 -5.90
C PRO A 140 17.82 -23.43 -5.99
#